data_050fd3620a979efb95d2ab4d4c0a2786
#
_entry.id   050fd3620a979efb95d2ab4d4c0a2786
#
_cell.length_a   1.000
_cell.length_b   1.000
_cell.length_c   1.000
_cell.angle_alpha   90.00
_cell.angle_beta   90.00
_cell.angle_gamma   90.00
#
_symmetry.space_group_name_H-M   'P 1'
#
loop_
_entity.id
_entity.type
_entity.pdbx_description
1 polymer ?
#
loop_
_entity_poly.entity_id
_entity_poly.type
_entity_poly.pdbx_seq_one_letter_code
_entity_poly.pdbx_strand_id
1 'polypeptide(L)'
;MKFEELISPIGIERFNREFKGKKCLVIKSEENIFKDYFSWRDLDNYLNQYKIGVWDRTPQLQVVLPDGNKWCKKKSKEYKTRDELLKLWKDGSSFILTLSEFLTQEMWEQCQEFEKHYGIGQANIYCSNNKEAKCFPIHADSTDNFLFHVRGKIRWYIYKEFATKEYRPKDATLEKVIDLDEGDLLYIPKKKYHKVYTLSPRISISFHFTELKGKPYKRNNWYDWKP
;
A
#
# COMPACT_ATOMS: atom_id res chain seq x y z
N MET A 1 -11.78 -9.04 -7.20
CA MET A 1 -11.73 -8.62 -8.62
C MET A 1 -10.62 -9.39 -9.32
N LYS A 2 -10.87 -9.90 -10.54
CA LYS A 2 -9.85 -10.64 -11.30
C LYS A 2 -8.73 -9.69 -11.77
N PHE A 3 -7.52 -10.22 -11.89
CA PHE A 3 -6.38 -9.40 -12.34
C PHE A 3 -6.59 -8.81 -13.74
N GLU A 4 -7.19 -9.57 -14.65
CA GLU A 4 -7.51 -9.10 -16.00
C GLU A 4 -8.49 -7.92 -16.01
N GLU A 5 -9.47 -7.94 -15.09
CA GLU A 5 -10.43 -6.85 -14.92
C GLU A 5 -9.76 -5.58 -14.41
N LEU A 6 -8.85 -5.73 -13.43
CA LEU A 6 -8.09 -4.62 -12.85
C LEU A 6 -7.23 -3.88 -13.86
N ILE A 7 -6.64 -4.59 -14.82
CA ILE A 7 -5.75 -4.01 -15.84
C ILE A 7 -6.44 -3.80 -17.18
N SER A 8 -7.77 -3.95 -17.26
CA SER A 8 -8.56 -3.60 -18.42
C SER A 8 -8.50 -2.06 -18.66
N PRO A 9 -8.40 -1.57 -19.90
CA PRO A 9 -8.39 -2.30 -21.18
C PRO A 9 -7.00 -2.72 -21.68
N ILE A 10 -5.97 -2.67 -20.85
CA ILE A 10 -4.57 -2.96 -21.25
C ILE A 10 -4.40 -4.43 -21.63
N GLY A 11 -4.95 -5.35 -20.82
CA GLY A 11 -4.80 -6.79 -20.94
C GLY A 11 -3.46 -7.33 -20.46
N ILE A 12 -3.43 -8.61 -20.05
CA ILE A 12 -2.27 -9.25 -19.40
C ILE A 12 -1.03 -9.26 -20.31
N GLU A 13 -1.20 -9.61 -21.60
CA GLU A 13 -0.06 -9.71 -22.53
C GLU A 13 0.64 -8.37 -22.70
N ARG A 14 -0.13 -7.30 -22.94
CA ARG A 14 0.42 -5.96 -23.09
C ARG A 14 1.01 -5.45 -21.77
N PHE A 15 0.35 -5.72 -20.64
CA PHE A 15 0.89 -5.37 -19.33
C PHE A 15 2.26 -6.03 -19.10
N ASN A 16 2.39 -7.33 -19.32
CA ASN A 16 3.65 -8.06 -19.16
C ASN A 16 4.75 -7.56 -20.11
N ARG A 17 4.39 -7.25 -21.35
CA ARG A 17 5.34 -6.79 -22.38
C ARG A 17 5.84 -5.35 -22.09
N GLU A 18 4.94 -4.43 -21.69
CA GLU A 18 5.23 -3.00 -21.71
C GLU A 18 5.40 -2.39 -20.31
N PHE A 19 4.77 -2.94 -19.28
CA PHE A 19 4.70 -2.34 -17.97
C PHE A 19 5.43 -3.12 -16.88
N LYS A 20 5.21 -4.41 -16.79
CA LYS A 20 5.76 -5.24 -15.70
C LYS A 20 7.28 -5.07 -15.58
N GLY A 21 7.74 -4.56 -14.42
CA GLY A 21 9.15 -4.29 -14.15
C GLY A 21 9.79 -3.16 -14.96
N LYS A 22 9.03 -2.42 -15.79
CA LYS A 22 9.57 -1.45 -16.76
C LYS A 22 9.08 -0.02 -16.51
N LYS A 23 7.79 0.22 -16.43
CA LYS A 23 7.21 1.55 -16.27
C LYS A 23 5.90 1.52 -15.49
N CYS A 24 5.54 2.66 -14.90
CA CYS A 24 4.28 2.80 -14.19
C CYS A 24 3.09 2.76 -15.15
N LEU A 25 1.97 2.21 -14.65
CA LEU A 25 0.67 2.20 -15.32
C LEU A 25 -0.36 2.87 -14.43
N VAL A 26 -1.15 3.77 -14.98
CA VAL A 26 -2.33 4.34 -14.30
C VAL A 26 -3.57 3.87 -15.03
N ILE A 27 -4.54 3.40 -14.27
CA ILE A 27 -5.88 3.08 -14.76
C ILE A 27 -6.83 3.99 -14.00
N LYS A 28 -7.48 4.89 -14.72
CA LYS A 28 -8.49 5.79 -14.19
C LYS A 28 -9.84 5.09 -14.17
N SER A 29 -10.60 5.33 -13.12
CA SER A 29 -11.96 4.80 -12.98
C SER A 29 -12.96 5.95 -12.87
N GLU A 30 -14.12 5.80 -13.49
CA GLU A 30 -15.22 6.75 -13.33
C GLU A 30 -15.99 6.52 -12.01
N GLU A 31 -15.87 5.32 -11.45
CA GLU A 31 -16.51 4.93 -10.20
C GLU A 31 -15.47 4.45 -9.17
N ASN A 32 -15.80 4.57 -7.89
CA ASN A 32 -14.97 4.02 -6.83
C ASN A 32 -15.16 2.50 -6.70
N ILE A 33 -14.48 1.76 -7.57
CA ILE A 33 -14.52 0.29 -7.59
C ILE A 33 -13.81 -0.36 -6.38
N PHE A 34 -13.07 0.42 -5.59
CA PHE A 34 -12.35 -0.05 -4.41
C PHE A 34 -13.01 0.34 -3.08
N LYS A 35 -14.21 0.93 -3.11
CA LYS A 35 -14.90 1.50 -1.93
C LYS A 35 -15.08 0.53 -0.76
N ASP A 36 -15.22 -0.77 -1.05
CA ASP A 36 -15.53 -1.82 -0.07
C ASP A 36 -14.27 -2.52 0.47
N TYR A 37 -13.08 -2.20 -0.05
CA TYR A 37 -11.84 -2.82 0.41
C TYR A 37 -11.43 -2.40 1.82
N PHE A 38 -11.62 -1.14 2.18
CA PHE A 38 -11.32 -0.62 3.52
C PHE A 38 -11.96 0.76 3.73
N SER A 39 -12.49 0.99 4.92
CA SER A 39 -13.18 2.24 5.27
C SER A 39 -12.58 2.91 6.51
N TRP A 40 -13.01 4.14 6.78
CA TRP A 40 -12.70 4.83 8.04
C TRP A 40 -13.22 4.09 9.27
N ARG A 41 -14.34 3.38 9.12
CA ARG A 41 -14.91 2.54 10.20
C ARG A 41 -14.00 1.35 10.50
N ASP A 42 -13.39 0.75 9.47
CA ASP A 42 -12.46 -0.37 9.67
C ASP A 42 -11.17 0.10 10.36
N LEU A 43 -10.68 1.31 10.03
CA LEU A 43 -9.58 1.93 10.77
C LEU A 43 -9.95 2.17 12.24
N ASP A 44 -11.14 2.71 12.53
CA ASP A 44 -11.60 2.94 13.91
C ASP A 44 -11.74 1.62 14.67
N ASN A 45 -12.32 0.60 14.05
CA ASN A 45 -12.41 -0.75 14.61
C ASN A 45 -11.02 -1.32 14.93
N TYR A 46 -10.06 -1.16 14.01
CA TYR A 46 -8.68 -1.59 14.24
C TYR A 46 -8.06 -0.87 15.44
N LEU A 47 -8.20 0.45 15.51
CA LEU A 47 -7.66 1.27 16.62
C LEU A 47 -8.34 0.96 17.96
N ASN A 48 -9.63 0.64 17.96
CA ASN A 48 -10.37 0.22 19.15
C ASN A 48 -9.91 -1.13 19.68
N GLN A 49 -9.50 -2.03 18.78
CA GLN A 49 -8.96 -3.35 19.12
C GLN A 49 -7.45 -3.30 19.40
N TYR A 50 -6.79 -2.18 19.11
CA TYR A 50 -5.37 -1.99 19.32
C TYR A 50 -5.06 -1.91 20.82
N LYS A 51 -4.91 -3.08 21.43
CA LYS A 51 -4.57 -3.23 22.84
C LYS A 51 -3.08 -3.40 23.00
N ILE A 52 -2.53 -2.62 23.89
CA ILE A 52 -1.12 -2.67 24.28
C ILE A 52 -0.75 -4.11 24.71
N GLY A 53 0.29 -4.62 24.12
CA GLY A 53 0.97 -5.85 24.59
C GLY A 53 0.37 -7.19 24.15
N VAL A 54 -0.83 -7.22 23.60
CA VAL A 54 -1.50 -8.49 23.27
C VAL A 54 -1.25 -8.96 21.83
N TRP A 55 -0.91 -8.02 20.94
CA TRP A 55 -0.84 -8.30 19.52
C TRP A 55 0.55 -8.01 18.93
N ASP A 56 1.48 -8.94 19.08
CA ASP A 56 2.67 -9.01 18.24
C ASP A 56 2.34 -9.52 16.84
N ARG A 57 1.06 -9.73 16.59
CA ARG A 57 0.54 -10.30 15.35
C ARG A 57 0.09 -9.20 14.40
N THR A 58 0.12 -9.51 13.17
CA THR A 58 -0.36 -8.74 12.03
C THR A 58 -1.85 -8.37 12.17
N PRO A 59 -2.29 -7.23 11.66
CA PRO A 59 -1.49 -6.17 11.03
C PRO A 59 -0.72 -5.32 12.05
N GLN A 60 0.44 -4.79 11.63
CA GLN A 60 1.27 -3.95 12.47
C GLN A 60 1.03 -2.48 12.15
N LEU A 61 0.81 -1.66 13.18
CA LEU A 61 0.72 -0.23 13.04
C LEU A 61 2.09 0.42 12.98
N GLN A 62 2.31 1.25 11.97
CA GLN A 62 3.39 2.21 11.88
C GLN A 62 2.81 3.61 11.77
N VAL A 63 3.48 4.59 12.34
CA VAL A 63 3.07 5.99 12.27
C VAL A 63 4.19 6.81 11.66
N VAL A 64 3.89 7.59 10.63
CA VAL A 64 4.77 8.63 10.12
C VAL A 64 4.40 9.92 10.84
N LEU A 65 5.31 10.41 11.67
CA LEU A 65 5.12 11.60 12.49
C LEU A 65 5.16 12.89 11.66
N PRO A 66 4.65 14.02 12.17
CA PRO A 66 4.67 15.30 11.45
C PRO A 66 6.06 15.79 11.10
N ASP A 67 7.10 15.40 11.83
CA ASP A 67 8.51 15.68 11.53
C ASP A 67 9.12 14.75 10.46
N GLY A 68 8.35 13.75 9.98
CA GLY A 68 8.78 12.75 9.02
C GLY A 68 9.45 11.52 9.62
N ASN A 69 9.67 11.48 10.94
CA ASN A 69 10.16 10.29 11.62
C ASN A 69 9.11 9.19 11.66
N LYS A 70 9.57 7.96 11.80
CA LYS A 70 8.67 6.79 11.92
C LYS A 70 8.67 6.26 13.34
N TRP A 71 7.49 6.14 13.89
CA TRP A 71 7.25 5.29 15.04
C TRP A 71 6.69 3.94 14.58
N CYS A 72 7.18 2.85 15.14
CA CYS A 72 6.54 1.54 15.00
C CYS A 72 6.72 0.73 16.28
N LYS A 73 5.72 -0.07 16.63
CA LYS A 73 5.70 -0.91 17.83
C LYS A 73 6.94 -1.82 17.92
N LYS A 74 7.36 -2.41 16.81
CA LYS A 74 8.50 -3.36 16.77
C LYS A 74 9.84 -2.73 17.20
N LYS A 75 9.99 -1.42 17.03
CA LYS A 75 11.24 -0.71 17.36
C LYS A 75 11.15 0.09 18.65
N SER A 76 9.94 0.39 19.12
CA SER A 76 9.69 1.14 20.34
C SER A 76 9.36 0.19 21.48
N LYS A 77 10.02 0.37 22.64
CA LYS A 77 9.64 -0.29 23.88
C LYS A 77 8.38 0.34 24.50
N GLU A 78 8.00 1.52 24.02
CA GLU A 78 6.82 2.25 24.46
C GLU A 78 5.63 1.91 23.60
N TYR A 79 4.52 1.64 24.23
CA TYR A 79 3.24 1.45 23.59
C TYR A 79 2.47 2.76 23.62
N LYS A 80 1.75 3.06 22.55
CA LYS A 80 0.85 4.20 22.50
C LYS A 80 -0.58 3.76 22.80
N THR A 81 -1.22 4.50 23.68
CA THR A 81 -2.66 4.34 23.94
C THR A 81 -3.47 4.78 22.71
N ARG A 82 -4.75 4.40 22.66
CA ARG A 82 -5.65 4.88 21.60
C ARG A 82 -5.70 6.42 21.57
N ASP A 83 -5.74 7.07 22.73
CA ASP A 83 -5.81 8.54 22.81
C ASP A 83 -4.53 9.21 22.29
N GLU A 84 -3.37 8.65 22.58
CA GLU A 84 -2.10 9.12 22.01
C GLU A 84 -2.07 8.95 20.48
N LEU A 85 -2.57 7.82 19.95
CA LEU A 85 -2.70 7.59 18.51
C LEU A 85 -3.66 8.60 17.87
N LEU A 86 -4.81 8.85 18.49
CA LEU A 86 -5.76 9.85 18.00
C LEU A 86 -5.19 11.28 18.04
N LYS A 87 -4.37 11.60 19.05
CA LYS A 87 -3.65 12.88 19.06
C LYS A 87 -2.68 12.98 17.90
N LEU A 88 -1.83 11.98 17.68
CA LEU A 88 -0.92 11.95 16.54
C LEU A 88 -1.65 12.05 15.19
N TRP A 89 -2.81 11.39 15.08
CA TRP A 89 -3.65 11.48 13.90
C TRP A 89 -4.15 12.92 13.66
N LYS A 90 -4.62 13.61 14.69
CA LYS A 90 -5.06 15.00 14.63
C LYS A 90 -3.89 15.95 14.30
N ASP A 91 -2.70 15.65 14.80
CA ASP A 91 -1.48 16.44 14.58
C ASP A 91 -0.86 16.22 13.17
N GLY A 92 -1.53 15.47 12.28
CA GLY A 92 -1.10 15.28 10.89
C GLY A 92 -0.19 14.09 10.64
N SER A 93 -0.15 13.12 11.54
CA SER A 93 0.54 11.84 11.28
C SER A 93 -0.20 11.00 10.25
N SER A 94 0.54 10.20 9.49
CA SER A 94 -0.01 9.15 8.63
C SER A 94 0.11 7.80 9.31
N PHE A 95 -0.95 7.01 9.26
CA PHE A 95 -0.97 5.63 9.76
C PHE A 95 -0.75 4.64 8.62
N ILE A 96 0.06 3.62 8.90
CA ILE A 96 0.34 2.53 7.98
C ILE A 96 0.06 1.23 8.70
N LEU A 97 -0.89 0.47 8.18
CA LEU A 97 -1.16 -0.89 8.63
C LEU A 97 -0.44 -1.84 7.70
N THR A 98 0.59 -2.53 8.20
CA THR A 98 1.37 -3.48 7.41
C THR A 98 0.88 -4.90 7.63
N LEU A 99 0.99 -5.76 6.62
CA LEU A 99 0.48 -7.13 6.64
C LEU A 99 -1.03 -7.14 6.93
N SER A 100 -1.76 -6.31 6.22
CA SER A 100 -3.18 -6.00 6.49
C SER A 100 -4.15 -6.73 5.55
N GLU A 101 -3.67 -7.67 4.75
CA GLU A 101 -4.49 -8.46 3.83
C GLU A 101 -5.62 -9.25 4.51
N PHE A 102 -5.54 -9.44 5.84
CA PHE A 102 -6.53 -10.17 6.62
C PHE A 102 -7.61 -9.29 7.26
N LEU A 103 -7.56 -7.96 7.06
CA LEU A 103 -8.49 -7.05 7.72
C LEU A 103 -9.89 -7.07 7.11
N THR A 104 -9.99 -7.33 5.81
CA THR A 104 -11.27 -7.50 5.12
C THR A 104 -11.21 -8.69 4.17
N GLN A 105 -12.36 -9.25 3.84
CA GLN A 105 -12.46 -10.36 2.91
C GLN A 105 -12.03 -9.94 1.50
N GLU A 106 -12.39 -8.74 1.08
CA GLU A 106 -12.05 -8.17 -0.23
C GLU A 106 -10.53 -8.07 -0.42
N MET A 107 -9.81 -7.62 0.62
CA MET A 107 -8.36 -7.53 0.58
C MET A 107 -7.71 -8.91 0.51
N TRP A 108 -8.23 -9.86 1.30
CA TRP A 108 -7.75 -11.23 1.29
C TRP A 108 -7.92 -11.90 -0.08
N GLU A 109 -9.12 -11.85 -0.64
CA GLU A 109 -9.43 -12.41 -1.95
C GLU A 109 -8.60 -11.75 -3.06
N GLN A 110 -8.42 -10.42 -2.98
CA GLN A 110 -7.58 -9.69 -3.94
C GLN A 110 -6.12 -10.10 -3.84
N CYS A 111 -5.60 -10.30 -2.64
CA CYS A 111 -4.24 -10.77 -2.42
C CYS A 111 -4.05 -12.16 -3.03
N GLN A 112 -4.99 -13.09 -2.82
CA GLN A 112 -4.98 -14.42 -3.43
C GLN A 112 -5.08 -14.37 -4.96
N GLU A 113 -5.84 -13.44 -5.52
CA GLU A 113 -5.92 -13.26 -6.97
C GLU A 113 -4.57 -12.84 -7.54
N PHE A 114 -3.91 -11.87 -6.93
CA PHE A 114 -2.58 -11.44 -7.34
C PHE A 114 -1.53 -12.55 -7.21
N GLU A 115 -1.62 -13.40 -6.19
CA GLU A 115 -0.68 -14.50 -5.96
C GLU A 115 -0.65 -15.51 -7.11
N LYS A 116 -1.72 -15.62 -7.88
CA LYS A 116 -1.74 -16.46 -9.10
C LYS A 116 -0.77 -15.98 -10.17
N HIS A 117 -0.39 -14.69 -10.12
CA HIS A 117 0.39 -14.03 -11.16
C HIS A 117 1.79 -13.60 -10.69
N TYR A 118 2.01 -13.45 -9.37
CA TYR A 118 3.20 -12.78 -8.86
C TYR A 118 3.98 -13.57 -7.80
N GLY A 119 3.44 -14.24 -6.90
CA GLY A 119 4.12 -14.86 -5.76
C GLY A 119 3.44 -14.48 -4.44
N ILE A 120 4.14 -14.53 -3.31
CA ILE A 120 3.51 -14.24 -2.00
C ILE A 120 3.08 -12.78 -1.94
N GLY A 121 1.77 -12.57 -1.81
CA GLY A 121 1.15 -11.28 -1.69
C GLY A 121 1.07 -10.78 -0.25
N GLN A 122 1.20 -9.47 -0.09
CA GLN A 122 0.97 -8.73 1.14
C GLN A 122 0.26 -7.43 0.82
N ALA A 123 -0.50 -6.90 1.79
CA ALA A 123 -1.14 -5.61 1.66
C ALA A 123 -0.72 -4.66 2.78
N ASN A 124 -0.49 -3.40 2.42
CA ASN A 124 -0.32 -2.30 3.37
C ASN A 124 -1.40 -1.25 3.13
N ILE A 125 -2.03 -0.78 4.20
CA ILE A 125 -3.01 0.30 4.14
C ILE A 125 -2.34 1.58 4.64
N TYR A 126 -2.54 2.66 3.89
CA TYR A 126 -2.03 3.99 4.21
C TYR A 126 -3.21 4.92 4.46
N CYS A 127 -3.30 5.47 5.68
CA CYS A 127 -4.33 6.40 6.08
C CYS A 127 -3.74 7.75 6.49
N SER A 128 -4.37 8.84 6.06
CA SER A 128 -4.02 10.21 6.47
C SER A 128 -5.28 11.03 6.58
N ASN A 129 -5.37 11.94 7.59
CA ASN A 129 -6.58 12.71 7.84
C ASN A 129 -6.61 14.10 7.24
N ASN A 130 -5.50 14.57 6.66
CA ASN A 130 -5.43 15.90 6.07
C ASN A 130 -4.35 15.98 4.98
N LYS A 131 -4.38 17.10 4.22
CA LYS A 131 -3.43 17.38 3.13
C LYS A 131 -1.98 17.62 3.59
N GLU A 132 -1.78 17.91 4.88
CA GLU A 132 -0.46 18.22 5.43
C GLU A 132 0.21 16.98 6.01
N ALA A 133 -0.52 15.86 6.06
CA ALA A 133 0.00 14.62 6.59
C ALA A 133 1.27 14.17 5.86
N LYS A 134 2.31 13.90 6.65
CA LYS A 134 3.61 13.50 6.11
C LYS A 134 3.56 12.13 5.48
N CYS A 135 4.26 12.02 4.36
CA CYS A 135 4.49 10.78 3.64
C CYS A 135 6.00 10.50 3.59
N PHE A 136 6.37 9.37 3.01
CA PHE A 136 7.78 9.04 2.86
C PHE A 136 8.50 10.00 1.92
N PRO A 137 9.81 10.27 2.18
CA PRO A 137 10.65 10.97 1.21
C PRO A 137 10.76 10.15 -0.08
N ILE A 138 11.50 10.67 -1.07
CA ILE A 138 11.79 9.90 -2.31
C ILE A 138 12.43 8.57 -1.92
N HIS A 139 11.80 7.49 -2.39
CA HIS A 139 12.26 6.12 -2.14
C HIS A 139 11.90 5.20 -3.31
N ALA A 140 12.34 3.97 -3.23
CA ALA A 140 12.01 2.92 -4.18
C ALA A 140 11.78 1.62 -3.41
N ASP A 141 10.74 0.90 -3.78
CA ASP A 141 10.40 -0.37 -3.16
C ASP A 141 11.15 -1.54 -3.78
N SER A 142 11.37 -2.59 -3.02
CA SER A 142 12.02 -3.82 -3.49
C SER A 142 11.10 -4.73 -4.29
N THR A 143 9.80 -4.42 -4.33
CA THR A 143 8.73 -5.20 -4.95
C THR A 143 7.94 -4.38 -5.94
N ASP A 144 7.26 -5.04 -6.88
CA ASP A 144 6.20 -4.42 -7.67
C ASP A 144 5.02 -4.09 -6.76
N ASN A 145 4.36 -2.94 -6.98
CA ASN A 145 3.23 -2.48 -6.20
C ASN A 145 2.02 -2.17 -7.07
N PHE A 146 0.85 -2.66 -6.64
CA PHE A 146 -0.45 -2.24 -7.15
C PHE A 146 -1.14 -1.42 -6.07
N LEU A 147 -1.35 -0.15 -6.36
CA LEU A 147 -1.90 0.84 -5.45
C LEU A 147 -3.36 1.09 -5.80
N PHE A 148 -4.28 0.70 -4.90
CA PHE A 148 -5.69 0.99 -4.98
C PHE A 148 -5.97 2.26 -4.21
N HIS A 149 -6.49 3.28 -4.88
CA HIS A 149 -6.87 4.51 -4.20
C HIS A 149 -8.34 4.44 -3.79
N VAL A 150 -8.56 4.22 -2.48
CA VAL A 150 -9.88 3.88 -1.92
C VAL A 150 -10.66 5.12 -1.52
N ARG A 151 -9.99 6.14 -0.94
CA ARG A 151 -10.64 7.38 -0.46
C ARG A 151 -9.75 8.58 -0.65
N GLY A 152 -10.40 9.72 -0.99
CA GLY A 152 -9.75 11.03 -1.07
C GLY A 152 -8.94 11.25 -2.33
N LYS A 153 -7.91 12.09 -2.22
CA LYS A 153 -7.02 12.46 -3.33
C LYS A 153 -5.57 12.43 -2.91
N ILE A 154 -4.72 11.92 -3.80
CA ILE A 154 -3.26 11.90 -3.60
C ILE A 154 -2.52 12.26 -4.88
N ARG A 155 -1.30 12.76 -4.72
CA ARG A 155 -0.39 13.10 -5.80
C ARG A 155 0.88 12.28 -5.71
N TRP A 156 1.21 11.60 -6.79
CA TRP A 156 2.42 10.82 -6.96
C TRP A 156 3.41 11.54 -7.84
N TYR A 157 4.66 11.59 -7.41
CA TYR A 157 5.81 12.03 -8.18
C TYR A 157 6.59 10.78 -8.57
N ILE A 158 6.65 10.49 -9.84
CA ILE A 158 7.40 9.37 -10.41
C ILE A 158 8.67 9.90 -11.04
N TYR A 159 9.78 9.27 -10.75
CA TYR A 159 11.10 9.70 -11.22
C TYR A 159 11.60 8.75 -12.32
N LYS A 160 12.51 9.26 -13.20
CA LYS A 160 13.01 8.50 -14.35
C LYS A 160 13.79 7.26 -13.93
N GLU A 161 14.55 7.38 -12.86
CA GLU A 161 15.54 6.41 -12.46
C GLU A 161 14.95 5.25 -11.66
N PHE A 162 15.67 4.15 -11.69
CA PHE A 162 15.48 2.98 -10.85
C PHE A 162 16.60 2.90 -9.82
N ALA A 163 16.30 2.43 -8.62
CA ALA A 163 17.27 2.29 -7.55
C ALA A 163 18.36 1.27 -7.91
N THR A 164 19.61 1.70 -7.83
CA THR A 164 20.82 0.88 -7.92
C THR A 164 21.65 1.07 -6.65
N LYS A 165 22.76 0.34 -6.53
CA LYS A 165 23.69 0.55 -5.43
C LYS A 165 24.40 1.91 -5.48
N GLU A 166 24.51 2.49 -6.65
CA GLU A 166 25.30 3.70 -6.94
C GLU A 166 24.44 4.98 -6.95
N TYR A 167 23.16 4.83 -7.30
CA TYR A 167 22.26 5.97 -7.50
C TYR A 167 21.56 6.37 -6.19
N ARG A 168 21.59 7.66 -5.85
CA ARG A 168 20.95 8.21 -4.65
C ARG A 168 19.61 8.85 -4.95
N PRO A 169 18.59 8.70 -4.09
CA PRO A 169 17.25 9.27 -4.32
C PRO A 169 17.24 10.80 -4.54
N LYS A 170 18.19 11.53 -3.93
CA LYS A 170 18.27 12.99 -4.05
C LYS A 170 18.57 13.48 -5.47
N ASP A 171 19.19 12.62 -6.29
CA ASP A 171 19.60 12.94 -7.66
C ASP A 171 18.51 12.55 -8.69
N ALA A 172 17.36 12.05 -8.19
CA ALA A 172 16.29 11.55 -9.05
C ALA A 172 15.62 12.67 -9.87
N THR A 173 15.48 12.45 -11.17
CA THR A 173 14.86 13.38 -12.13
C THR A 173 13.37 13.10 -12.23
N LEU A 174 12.53 14.10 -12.01
CA LEU A 174 11.09 13.96 -12.15
C LEU A 174 10.71 13.53 -13.58
N GLU A 175 9.96 12.43 -13.69
CA GLU A 175 9.42 11.95 -14.96
C GLU A 175 7.99 12.46 -15.19
N LYS A 176 7.13 12.27 -14.18
CA LYS A 176 5.73 12.69 -14.25
C LYS A 176 5.11 12.89 -12.87
N VAL A 177 4.04 13.65 -12.84
CA VAL A 177 3.15 13.82 -11.70
C VAL A 177 1.82 13.16 -12.04
N ILE A 178 1.28 12.41 -11.09
CA ILE A 178 0.04 11.63 -11.25
C ILE A 178 -0.87 11.95 -10.06
N ASP A 179 -2.04 12.49 -10.33
CA ASP A 179 -3.09 12.64 -9.33
C ASP A 179 -4.02 11.43 -9.42
N LEU A 180 -4.30 10.80 -8.28
CA LEU A 180 -5.27 9.71 -8.16
C LEU A 180 -6.49 10.21 -7.40
N ASP A 181 -7.64 9.89 -7.96
CA ASP A 181 -8.96 9.99 -7.36
C ASP A 181 -9.43 8.63 -6.87
N GLU A 182 -10.53 8.59 -6.11
CA GLU A 182 -11.12 7.34 -5.60
C GLU A 182 -11.47 6.38 -6.74
N GLY A 183 -11.05 5.12 -6.63
CA GLY A 183 -11.24 4.10 -7.66
C GLY A 183 -10.06 3.93 -8.62
N ASP A 184 -9.11 4.87 -8.64
CA ASP A 184 -7.95 4.78 -9.51
C ASP A 184 -6.95 3.72 -9.04
N LEU A 185 -6.29 3.08 -10.02
CA LEU A 185 -5.21 2.14 -9.81
C LEU A 185 -3.89 2.70 -10.35
N LEU A 186 -2.82 2.55 -9.56
CA LEU A 186 -1.46 2.84 -9.98
C LEU A 186 -0.57 1.62 -9.78
N TYR A 187 0.04 1.13 -10.85
CA TYR A 187 1.12 0.16 -10.79
C TYR A 187 2.47 0.89 -10.79
N ILE A 188 3.34 0.55 -9.84
CA ILE A 188 4.73 1.02 -9.76
C ILE A 188 5.65 -0.20 -9.77
N PRO A 189 6.56 -0.32 -10.76
CA PRO A 189 7.52 -1.41 -10.80
C PRO A 189 8.53 -1.32 -9.65
N LYS A 190 9.05 -2.46 -9.22
CA LYS A 190 10.11 -2.55 -8.22
C LYS A 190 11.29 -1.64 -8.57
N LYS A 191 11.88 -1.05 -7.55
CA LYS A 191 13.04 -0.14 -7.66
C LYS A 191 12.76 1.21 -8.36
N LYS A 192 11.57 1.49 -8.86
CA LYS A 192 11.22 2.80 -9.44
C LYS A 192 11.14 3.85 -8.33
N TYR A 193 11.91 4.94 -8.44
CA TYR A 193 11.82 6.02 -7.47
C TYR A 193 10.49 6.74 -7.56
N HIS A 194 9.91 6.98 -6.39
CA HIS A 194 8.65 7.69 -6.26
C HIS A 194 8.53 8.43 -4.93
N LYS A 195 7.56 9.34 -4.87
CA LYS A 195 7.16 10.07 -3.67
C LYS A 195 5.67 10.35 -3.76
N VAL A 196 4.99 10.41 -2.60
CA VAL A 196 3.56 10.71 -2.54
C VAL A 196 3.29 11.93 -1.67
N TYR A 197 2.26 12.69 -2.02
CA TYR A 197 1.68 13.78 -1.23
C TYR A 197 0.20 13.56 -1.05
N THR A 198 -0.27 13.77 0.17
CA THR A 198 -1.68 13.74 0.50
C THR A 198 -2.32 15.07 0.10
N LEU A 199 -3.39 15.03 -0.69
CA LEU A 199 -4.14 16.23 -1.11
C LEU A 199 -5.44 16.42 -0.32
N SER A 200 -5.98 15.34 0.26
CA SER A 200 -7.15 15.33 1.14
C SER A 200 -7.06 14.16 2.10
N PRO A 201 -7.94 14.02 3.10
CA PRO A 201 -8.03 12.78 3.88
C PRO A 201 -8.10 11.58 2.95
N ARG A 202 -7.27 10.56 3.20
CA ARG A 202 -7.09 9.46 2.25
C ARG A 202 -7.02 8.09 2.89
N ILE A 203 -7.44 7.10 2.12
CA ILE A 203 -7.12 5.68 2.30
C ILE A 203 -6.57 5.15 0.97
N SER A 204 -5.40 4.54 1.02
CA SER A 204 -4.80 3.84 -0.12
C SER A 204 -4.30 2.47 0.33
N ILE A 205 -4.44 1.47 -0.52
CA ILE A 205 -3.96 0.11 -0.28
C ILE A 205 -2.87 -0.19 -1.28
N SER A 206 -1.72 -0.67 -0.81
CA SER A 206 -0.64 -1.17 -1.66
C SER A 206 -0.56 -2.68 -1.55
N PHE A 207 -0.86 -3.37 -2.64
CA PHE A 207 -0.54 -4.79 -2.79
C PHE A 207 0.85 -4.93 -3.36
N HIS A 208 1.70 -5.71 -2.70
CA HIS A 208 3.08 -5.96 -3.10
C HIS A 208 3.44 -7.44 -2.92
N PHE A 209 4.44 -7.91 -3.66
CA PHE A 209 4.68 -9.34 -3.83
C PHE A 209 6.15 -9.69 -3.68
N THR A 210 6.40 -10.80 -2.97
CA THR A 210 7.73 -11.41 -2.91
C THR A 210 7.81 -12.54 -3.92
N GLU A 211 8.66 -12.39 -4.94
CA GLU A 211 8.94 -13.45 -5.90
C GLU A 211 9.65 -14.61 -5.20
N LEU A 212 9.06 -15.78 -5.26
CA LEU A 212 9.69 -17.02 -4.85
C LEU A 212 10.47 -17.58 -6.05
N LYS A 213 11.78 -17.53 -6.00
CA LYS A 213 12.63 -18.13 -7.03
C LYS A 213 12.32 -19.63 -7.16
N GLY A 214 11.66 -20.00 -8.25
CA GLY A 214 11.57 -21.39 -8.71
C GLY A 214 10.47 -22.27 -8.11
N LYS A 215 9.53 -21.73 -7.32
CA LYS A 215 8.39 -22.52 -6.82
C LYS A 215 7.09 -21.71 -6.86
N PRO A 216 6.01 -22.27 -7.43
CA PRO A 216 4.71 -21.67 -7.26
C PRO A 216 4.35 -21.69 -5.78
N TYR A 217 4.03 -20.54 -5.22
CA TYR A 217 3.50 -20.45 -3.87
C TYR A 217 2.02 -20.78 -3.90
N LYS A 218 1.63 -21.77 -3.10
CA LYS A 218 0.22 -22.01 -2.75
C LYS A 218 0.07 -21.63 -1.29
N ARG A 219 -0.72 -20.60 -1.00
CA ARG A 219 -1.24 -20.41 0.35
C ARG A 219 -2.13 -21.61 0.65
N ASN A 220 -1.79 -22.35 1.68
CA ASN A 220 -2.71 -23.35 2.20
C ASN A 220 -3.78 -22.58 2.98
N ASN A 221 -5.02 -22.60 2.47
CA ASN A 221 -6.15 -22.16 3.27
C ASN A 221 -6.24 -23.06 4.49
N TRP A 222 -6.14 -22.50 5.67
CA TRP A 222 -6.18 -23.30 6.90
C TRP A 222 -7.52 -24.02 7.13
N TYR A 223 -8.61 -23.63 6.43
CA TYR A 223 -9.89 -24.36 6.43
C TYR A 223 -9.90 -25.54 5.46
N ASP A 224 -8.92 -25.69 4.60
CA ASP A 224 -8.72 -26.91 3.79
C ASP A 224 -7.99 -27.99 4.59
N TRP A 225 -7.64 -27.65 5.84
CA TRP A 225 -7.05 -28.60 6.78
C TRP A 225 -8.13 -29.61 7.20
N LYS A 226 -8.10 -30.79 6.59
CA LYS A 226 -8.89 -31.93 7.03
C LYS A 226 -8.12 -32.62 8.17
N PRO A 227 -8.75 -32.80 9.36
CA PRO A 227 -8.14 -33.57 10.42
C PRO A 227 -7.88 -35.00 10.00
#